data_b7c4266bc2c405706ac86d10de4d5b1b
#
_entry.id   b7c4266bc2c405706ac86d10de4d5b1b
#
_cell.length_a   1.000
_cell.length_b   1.000
_cell.length_c   1.000
_cell.angle_alpha   90.00
_cell.angle_beta   90.00
_cell.angle_gamma   90.00
#
_symmetry.space_group_name_H-M   'P 1'
#
loop_
_entity.id
_entity.type
_entity.pdbx_description
1 polymer ?
#
loop_
_entity_poly.entity_id
_entity_poly.type
_entity_poly.pdbx_seq_one_letter_code
_entity_poly.pdbx_strand_id
1 'polypeptide(L)'
;MKLKDISENIPFIFAIILLIIYIAVCSVNIKENTERIEYLNNKLDSITINNNYSYSHITTFENKSPEEGIDEALLYYDIKHPTIVKAQAILETAHFSSDLCVKNNNLFGLYDSKNKRYYSYNHWWESIEAYKKLIQKKYDNSKYYYMFLEDIKYTKDKEYINKLKEIAEELE
;
A
#
# COMPACT_ATOMS: atom_id res chain seq x y z
N MET A 1 -8.19 62.11 -43.17
CA MET A 1 -7.91 60.68 -43.48
C MET A 1 -9.00 60.23 -44.44
N LYS A 2 -8.66 59.89 -45.67
CA LYS A 2 -9.67 59.57 -46.71
C LYS A 2 -10.14 58.13 -46.49
N LEU A 3 -11.47 57.87 -46.66
CA LEU A 3 -12.08 56.54 -46.50
C LEU A 3 -11.32 55.40 -47.28
N LYS A 4 -10.60 55.73 -48.30
CA LYS A 4 -9.81 54.82 -49.15
C LYS A 4 -8.60 54.26 -48.40
N ASP A 5 -7.96 55.05 -47.46
CA ASP A 5 -6.81 54.63 -46.69
C ASP A 5 -7.18 53.62 -45.56
N ILE A 6 -8.46 53.65 -45.16
CA ILE A 6 -8.97 52.72 -44.14
C ILE A 6 -9.24 51.34 -44.76
N SER A 7 -9.80 51.32 -46.00
CA SER A 7 -10.14 50.05 -46.67
C SER A 7 -8.93 49.22 -47.06
N GLU A 8 -7.81 49.85 -47.39
CA GLU A 8 -6.55 49.19 -47.76
C GLU A 8 -5.85 48.53 -46.56
N ASN A 9 -6.11 49.02 -45.35
CA ASN A 9 -5.51 48.50 -44.10
C ASN A 9 -6.36 47.44 -43.40
N ILE A 10 -7.62 47.21 -43.80
CA ILE A 10 -8.51 46.19 -43.19
C ILE A 10 -7.89 44.78 -43.18
N PRO A 11 -7.28 44.27 -44.27
CA PRO A 11 -6.68 42.94 -44.24
C PRO A 11 -5.52 42.83 -43.25
N PHE A 12 -4.72 43.90 -43.11
CA PHE A 12 -3.61 43.94 -42.18
C PHE A 12 -4.06 43.99 -40.72
N ILE A 13 -5.06 44.78 -40.41
CA ILE A 13 -5.70 44.83 -39.07
C ILE A 13 -6.28 43.47 -38.72
N PHE A 14 -6.95 42.81 -39.66
CA PHE A 14 -7.54 41.49 -39.43
C PHE A 14 -6.45 40.42 -39.18
N ALA A 15 -5.33 40.46 -39.89
CA ALA A 15 -4.19 39.58 -39.64
C ALA A 15 -3.58 39.78 -38.26
N ILE A 16 -3.47 41.04 -37.79
CA ILE A 16 -2.98 41.32 -36.43
C ILE A 16 -3.94 40.78 -35.36
N ILE A 17 -5.23 40.92 -35.54
CA ILE A 17 -6.24 40.40 -34.60
C ILE A 17 -6.14 38.88 -34.55
N LEU A 18 -6.03 38.17 -35.64
CA LEU A 18 -5.86 36.72 -35.68
C LEU A 18 -4.56 36.29 -35.01
N LEU A 19 -3.47 37.01 -35.20
CA LEU A 19 -2.22 36.73 -34.53
C LEU A 19 -2.33 36.90 -33.01
N ILE A 20 -3.00 37.94 -32.53
CA ILE A 20 -3.23 38.17 -31.09
C ILE A 20 -4.07 37.01 -30.50
N ILE A 21 -5.14 36.60 -31.18
CA ILE A 21 -5.98 35.48 -30.79
C ILE A 21 -5.14 34.19 -30.73
N TYR A 22 -4.31 33.92 -31.73
CA TYR A 22 -3.44 32.77 -31.77
C TYR A 22 -2.46 32.75 -30.59
N ILE A 23 -1.80 33.88 -30.31
CA ILE A 23 -0.88 34.01 -29.16
C ILE A 23 -1.63 33.78 -27.81
N ALA A 24 -2.85 34.31 -27.66
CA ALA A 24 -3.66 34.11 -26.48
C ALA A 24 -4.01 32.64 -26.29
N VAL A 25 -4.42 31.92 -27.33
CA VAL A 25 -4.71 30.47 -27.27
C VAL A 25 -3.44 29.67 -26.93
N CYS A 26 -2.31 30.00 -27.56
CA CYS A 26 -1.05 29.32 -27.22
C CYS A 26 -0.63 29.55 -25.79
N SER A 27 -0.80 30.74 -25.23
CA SER A 27 -0.45 31.03 -23.85
C SER A 27 -1.32 30.28 -22.83
N VAL A 28 -2.62 30.11 -23.11
CA VAL A 28 -3.52 29.29 -22.28
C VAL A 28 -3.10 27.83 -22.31
N ASN A 29 -2.82 27.28 -23.50
CA ASN A 29 -2.37 25.90 -23.63
C ASN A 29 -1.02 25.63 -22.93
N ILE A 30 -0.10 26.58 -23.00
CA ILE A 30 1.19 26.48 -22.28
C ILE A 30 0.95 26.45 -20.77
N LYS A 31 0.10 27.31 -20.24
CA LYS A 31 -0.22 27.36 -18.82
C LYS A 31 -0.83 26.03 -18.33
N GLU A 32 -1.82 25.52 -19.04
CA GLU A 32 -2.47 24.24 -18.72
C GLU A 32 -1.48 23.08 -18.72
N ASN A 33 -0.61 23.02 -19.74
CA ASN A 33 0.43 22.00 -19.81
C ASN A 33 1.45 22.12 -18.68
N THR A 34 1.80 23.35 -18.26
CA THR A 34 2.72 23.57 -17.14
C THR A 34 2.12 23.07 -15.83
N GLU A 35 0.87 23.39 -15.54
CA GLU A 35 0.14 22.90 -14.36
C GLU A 35 0.05 21.37 -14.34
N ARG A 36 -0.16 20.76 -15.51
CA ARG A 36 -0.21 19.30 -15.65
C ARG A 36 1.15 18.64 -15.41
N ILE A 37 2.24 19.24 -15.88
CA ILE A 37 3.60 18.76 -15.63
C ILE A 37 3.93 18.85 -14.13
N GLU A 38 3.61 19.95 -13.50
CA GLU A 38 3.82 20.11 -12.04
C GLU A 38 3.06 19.06 -11.23
N TYR A 39 1.78 18.82 -11.55
CA TYR A 39 0.99 17.76 -10.93
C TYR A 39 1.63 16.37 -11.11
N LEU A 40 2.10 16.06 -12.32
CA LEU A 40 2.74 14.76 -12.61
C LEU A 40 4.07 14.61 -11.88
N ASN A 41 4.86 15.67 -11.77
CA ASN A 41 6.12 15.66 -11.02
C ASN A 41 5.86 15.43 -9.54
N ASN A 42 4.91 16.12 -8.92
CA ASN A 42 4.55 15.94 -7.53
C ASN A 42 4.05 14.49 -7.26
N LYS A 43 3.30 13.91 -8.19
CA LYS A 43 2.87 12.52 -8.11
C LYS A 43 4.03 11.54 -8.27
N LEU A 44 4.97 11.82 -9.15
CA LEU A 44 6.19 11.02 -9.33
C LEU A 44 7.06 11.05 -8.08
N ASP A 45 7.25 12.23 -7.48
CA ASP A 45 8.03 12.38 -6.24
C ASP A 45 7.39 11.59 -5.09
N SER A 46 6.05 11.63 -4.95
CA SER A 46 5.35 10.85 -3.94
C SER A 46 5.50 9.34 -4.13
N ILE A 47 5.50 8.86 -5.39
CA ILE A 47 5.73 7.44 -5.72
C ILE A 47 7.19 7.07 -5.44
N THR A 48 8.13 7.94 -5.77
CA THR A 48 9.57 7.71 -5.56
C THR A 48 9.90 7.67 -4.07
N ILE A 49 9.33 8.56 -3.26
CA ILE A 49 9.47 8.56 -1.80
C ILE A 49 8.90 7.26 -1.23
N ASN A 50 7.70 6.85 -1.64
CA ASN A 50 7.10 5.61 -1.18
C ASN A 50 7.92 4.37 -1.58
N ASN A 51 8.46 4.33 -2.80
CA ASN A 51 9.32 3.23 -3.24
C ASN A 51 10.64 3.19 -2.48
N ASN A 52 11.27 4.34 -2.23
CA ASN A 52 12.52 4.41 -1.45
C ASN A 52 12.27 4.04 0.02
N TYR A 53 11.15 4.49 0.60
CA TYR A 53 10.73 4.10 1.94
C TYR A 53 10.50 2.57 2.00
N SER A 54 9.75 2.01 1.06
CA SER A 54 9.54 0.58 0.91
C SER A 54 10.86 -0.20 0.82
N TYR A 55 11.77 0.25 -0.03
CA TYR A 55 13.05 -0.43 -0.25
C TYR A 55 13.95 -0.35 0.99
N SER A 56 14.00 0.80 1.67
CA SER A 56 14.79 0.95 2.90
C SER A 56 14.25 0.08 4.04
N HIS A 57 12.92 -0.11 4.13
CA HIS A 57 12.32 -0.98 5.15
C HIS A 57 12.49 -2.46 4.86
N ILE A 58 12.49 -2.91 3.60
CA ILE A 58 12.83 -4.31 3.25
C ILE A 58 14.24 -4.63 3.75
N THR A 59 15.18 -3.73 3.56
CA THR A 59 16.56 -3.95 4.03
C THR A 59 16.70 -3.96 5.55
N THR A 60 15.76 -3.38 6.30
CA THR A 60 15.85 -3.33 7.78
C THR A 60 15.51 -4.66 8.44
N PHE A 61 14.61 -5.48 7.88
CA PHE A 61 14.24 -6.77 8.46
C PHE A 61 14.71 -8.00 7.66
N GLU A 62 15.34 -7.80 6.49
CA GLU A 62 15.78 -8.90 5.62
C GLU A 62 16.76 -9.86 6.30
N ASN A 63 17.62 -9.34 7.18
CA ASN A 63 18.61 -10.12 7.93
C ASN A 63 18.22 -10.35 9.40
N LYS A 64 16.97 -10.03 9.78
CA LYS A 64 16.46 -10.23 11.13
C LYS A 64 15.66 -11.53 11.24
N SER A 65 15.65 -12.09 12.44
CA SER A 65 14.70 -13.15 12.79
C SER A 65 13.25 -12.61 12.78
N PRO A 66 12.23 -13.49 12.69
CA PRO A 66 10.84 -13.05 12.82
C PRO A 66 10.57 -12.26 14.11
N GLU A 67 11.14 -12.69 15.22
CA GLU A 67 10.98 -12.04 16.53
C GLU A 67 11.52 -10.60 16.54
N GLU A 68 12.67 -10.37 15.90
CA GLU A 68 13.33 -9.06 15.85
C GLU A 68 12.75 -8.12 14.81
N GLY A 69 12.21 -8.66 13.69
CA GLY A 69 11.83 -7.87 12.51
C GLY A 69 10.31 -7.75 12.28
N ILE A 70 9.48 -8.47 13.05
CA ILE A 70 8.04 -8.55 12.77
C ILE A 70 7.34 -7.19 12.83
N ASP A 71 7.68 -6.33 13.78
CA ASP A 71 7.04 -5.02 13.93
C ASP A 71 7.28 -4.13 12.70
N GLU A 72 8.51 -4.10 12.20
CA GLU A 72 8.88 -3.36 10.99
C GLU A 72 8.19 -3.93 9.75
N ALA A 73 8.12 -5.26 9.65
CA ALA A 73 7.46 -5.92 8.52
C ALA A 73 5.94 -5.71 8.52
N LEU A 74 5.27 -5.74 9.69
CA LEU A 74 3.85 -5.43 9.81
C LEU A 74 3.54 -4.00 9.38
N LEU A 75 4.39 -3.05 9.76
CA LEU A 75 4.30 -1.65 9.34
C LEU A 75 4.53 -1.51 7.82
N TYR A 76 5.59 -2.12 7.30
CA TYR A 76 5.93 -2.09 5.89
C TYR A 76 4.79 -2.60 5.00
N TYR A 77 4.19 -3.72 5.37
CA TYR A 77 3.05 -4.28 4.64
C TYR A 77 1.72 -3.59 4.93
N ASP A 78 1.68 -2.50 5.71
CA ASP A 78 0.45 -1.79 6.11
C ASP A 78 -0.60 -2.78 6.64
N ILE A 79 -0.20 -3.57 7.64
CA ILE A 79 -1.09 -4.53 8.30
C ILE A 79 -2.03 -3.80 9.27
N LYS A 80 -3.32 -4.04 9.15
CA LYS A 80 -4.31 -3.49 10.08
C LYS A 80 -4.24 -4.25 11.41
N HIS A 81 -4.38 -3.52 12.51
CA HIS A 81 -4.29 -4.07 13.88
C HIS A 81 -2.98 -4.84 14.12
N PRO A 82 -1.81 -4.21 13.93
CA PRO A 82 -0.52 -4.89 13.95
C PRO A 82 -0.24 -5.62 15.27
N THR A 83 -0.62 -5.07 16.43
CA THR A 83 -0.48 -5.73 17.73
C THR A 83 -1.22 -7.06 17.77
N ILE A 84 -2.48 -7.11 17.28
CA ILE A 84 -3.26 -8.35 17.24
C ILE A 84 -2.64 -9.35 16.25
N VAL A 85 -2.17 -8.89 15.10
CA VAL A 85 -1.55 -9.77 14.10
C VAL A 85 -0.19 -10.29 14.55
N LYS A 86 0.59 -9.49 15.30
CA LYS A 86 1.80 -9.95 15.98
C LYS A 86 1.47 -11.03 17.01
N ALA A 87 0.46 -10.81 17.84
CA ALA A 87 -0.02 -11.81 18.80
C ALA A 87 -0.46 -13.11 18.11
N GLN A 88 -1.11 -13.04 16.93
CA GLN A 88 -1.42 -14.23 16.13
C GLN A 88 -0.16 -14.96 15.69
N ALA A 89 0.85 -14.26 15.16
CA ALA A 89 2.10 -14.89 14.77
C ALA A 89 2.78 -15.60 15.94
N ILE A 90 2.82 -14.96 17.12
CA ILE A 90 3.35 -15.54 18.36
C ILE A 90 2.59 -16.81 18.74
N LEU A 91 1.26 -16.76 18.74
CA LEU A 91 0.39 -17.87 19.13
C LEU A 91 0.52 -19.05 18.16
N GLU A 92 0.44 -18.79 16.83
CA GLU A 92 0.48 -19.84 15.79
C GLU A 92 1.85 -20.52 15.69
N THR A 93 2.91 -19.83 16.09
CA THR A 93 4.28 -20.32 15.95
C THR A 93 4.91 -20.78 17.25
N ALA A 94 4.18 -20.79 18.36
CA ALA A 94 4.74 -21.03 19.68
C ALA A 94 6.00 -20.16 19.92
N HIS A 95 5.83 -18.85 19.86
CA HIS A 95 6.91 -17.85 19.95
C HIS A 95 8.01 -18.06 18.90
N PHE A 96 7.62 -18.14 17.62
CA PHE A 96 8.48 -18.30 16.44
C PHE A 96 9.36 -19.58 16.43
N SER A 97 9.02 -20.58 17.28
CA SER A 97 9.81 -21.79 17.47
C SER A 97 9.24 -23.05 16.78
N SER A 98 8.00 -22.98 16.27
CA SER A 98 7.36 -24.16 15.64
C SER A 98 8.05 -24.58 14.34
N ASP A 99 7.94 -25.87 14.01
CA ASP A 99 8.44 -26.42 12.74
C ASP A 99 7.88 -25.67 11.53
N LEU A 100 6.65 -25.24 11.59
CA LEU A 100 5.99 -24.50 10.49
C LEU A 100 6.63 -23.11 10.30
N CYS A 101 7.01 -22.45 11.39
CA CYS A 101 7.76 -21.21 11.32
C CYS A 101 9.18 -21.44 10.78
N VAL A 102 9.92 -22.34 11.41
CA VAL A 102 11.35 -22.52 11.14
C VAL A 102 11.62 -23.15 9.77
N LYS A 103 10.80 -24.14 9.35
CA LYS A 103 11.04 -24.87 8.09
C LYS A 103 10.29 -24.29 6.89
N ASN A 104 9.14 -23.65 7.14
CA ASN A 104 8.27 -23.17 6.08
C ASN A 104 8.14 -21.64 6.04
N ASN A 105 8.77 -20.92 6.96
CA ASN A 105 8.64 -19.46 7.07
C ASN A 105 7.16 -18.97 7.13
N ASN A 106 6.27 -19.78 7.70
CA ASN A 106 4.83 -19.54 7.73
C ASN A 106 4.38 -19.14 9.14
N LEU A 107 4.31 -17.83 9.40
CA LEU A 107 4.02 -17.29 10.73
C LEU A 107 2.58 -17.45 11.18
N PHE A 108 1.65 -17.72 10.27
CA PHE A 108 0.21 -17.68 10.54
C PHE A 108 -0.50 -19.02 10.29
N GLY A 109 0.23 -20.09 10.09
CA GLY A 109 -0.38 -21.39 9.79
C GLY A 109 -1.21 -21.37 8.50
N LEU A 110 -0.86 -20.52 7.53
CA LEU A 110 -1.60 -20.38 6.29
C LEU A 110 -1.62 -21.70 5.52
N TYR A 111 -2.84 -22.15 5.15
CA TYR A 111 -3.06 -23.46 4.55
C TYR A 111 -3.73 -23.35 3.19
N ASP A 112 -3.18 -24.01 2.19
CA ASP A 112 -3.73 -24.16 0.85
C ASP A 112 -4.71 -25.34 0.82
N SER A 113 -5.98 -25.04 0.98
CA SER A 113 -7.04 -26.06 0.98
C SER A 113 -7.18 -26.80 -0.36
N LYS A 114 -6.80 -26.18 -1.47
CA LYS A 114 -6.86 -26.78 -2.80
C LYS A 114 -5.81 -27.87 -2.96
N ASN A 115 -4.59 -27.58 -2.51
CA ASN A 115 -3.45 -28.51 -2.61
C ASN A 115 -3.24 -29.31 -1.32
N LYS A 116 -4.08 -29.11 -0.30
CA LYS A 116 -4.06 -29.82 0.99
C LYS A 116 -2.70 -29.78 1.69
N ARG A 117 -2.05 -28.61 1.69
CA ARG A 117 -0.74 -28.39 2.32
C ARG A 117 -0.62 -27.00 2.91
N TYR A 118 0.27 -26.84 3.88
CA TYR A 118 0.66 -25.51 4.34
C TYR A 118 1.46 -24.78 3.27
N TYR A 119 1.31 -23.45 3.22
CA TYR A 119 2.18 -22.62 2.42
C TYR A 119 3.60 -22.66 2.98
N SER A 120 4.57 -22.58 2.10
CA SER A 120 5.99 -22.44 2.42
C SER A 120 6.56 -21.25 1.65
N TYR A 121 7.37 -20.45 2.31
CA TYR A 121 7.93 -19.21 1.79
C TYR A 121 9.45 -19.26 1.81
N ASN A 122 10.09 -18.47 0.96
CA ASN A 122 11.55 -18.34 0.99
C ASN A 122 12.00 -17.55 2.22
N HIS A 123 11.19 -16.55 2.60
CA HIS A 123 11.43 -15.67 3.73
C HIS A 123 10.19 -15.54 4.61
N TRP A 124 10.39 -15.37 5.90
CA TRP A 124 9.30 -15.31 6.88
C TRP A 124 8.35 -14.13 6.63
N TRP A 125 8.83 -12.98 6.14
CA TRP A 125 7.99 -11.80 5.86
C TRP A 125 7.04 -12.00 4.68
N GLU A 126 7.33 -12.92 3.76
CA GLU A 126 6.42 -13.26 2.67
C GLU A 126 5.10 -13.83 3.21
N SER A 127 5.13 -14.47 4.39
CA SER A 127 3.91 -14.94 5.06
C SER A 127 3.05 -13.78 5.57
N ILE A 128 3.62 -12.62 5.90
CA ILE A 128 2.89 -11.41 6.29
C ILE A 128 2.15 -10.84 5.07
N GLU A 129 2.83 -10.75 3.93
CA GLU A 129 2.20 -10.33 2.68
C GLU A 129 1.06 -11.28 2.27
N ALA A 130 1.29 -12.58 2.40
CA ALA A 130 0.27 -13.58 2.14
C ALA A 130 -0.91 -13.46 3.11
N TYR A 131 -0.67 -13.22 4.40
CA TYR A 131 -1.71 -12.95 5.39
C TYR A 131 -2.56 -11.74 4.99
N LYS A 132 -1.95 -10.63 4.58
CA LYS A 132 -2.68 -9.47 4.06
C LYS A 132 -3.60 -9.84 2.90
N LYS A 133 -3.08 -10.59 1.93
CA LYS A 133 -3.82 -10.98 0.71
C LYS A 133 -4.93 -12.00 0.98
N LEU A 134 -4.71 -12.96 1.86
CA LEU A 134 -5.62 -14.09 2.07
C LEU A 134 -6.63 -13.86 3.20
N ILE A 135 -6.23 -13.15 4.25
CA ILE A 135 -7.02 -12.92 5.46
C ILE A 135 -7.53 -11.49 5.52
N GLN A 136 -6.64 -10.49 5.63
CA GLN A 136 -7.05 -9.11 5.86
C GLN A 136 -7.82 -8.47 4.71
N LYS A 137 -7.63 -8.94 3.47
CA LYS A 137 -8.46 -8.49 2.34
C LYS A 137 -9.96 -8.63 2.59
N LYS A 138 -10.38 -9.52 3.49
CA LYS A 138 -11.78 -9.75 3.86
C LYS A 138 -12.28 -8.82 4.98
N TYR A 139 -11.39 -8.07 5.60
CA TYR A 139 -11.70 -7.16 6.70
C TYR A 139 -12.10 -5.79 6.17
N ASP A 140 -13.29 -5.34 6.50
CA ASP A 140 -13.92 -4.12 6.00
C ASP A 140 -13.92 -2.95 7.00
N ASN A 141 -13.27 -3.11 8.15
CA ASN A 141 -13.24 -2.16 9.27
C ASN A 141 -14.61 -1.87 9.93
N SER A 142 -15.67 -2.60 9.59
CA SER A 142 -17.01 -2.39 10.16
C SER A 142 -17.18 -2.95 11.56
N LYS A 143 -16.25 -3.78 12.03
CA LYS A 143 -16.30 -4.48 13.31
C LYS A 143 -14.92 -4.58 13.97
N TYR A 144 -14.90 -4.96 15.25
CA TYR A 144 -13.64 -5.25 15.95
C TYR A 144 -12.91 -6.43 15.30
N TYR A 145 -11.59 -6.36 15.22
CA TYR A 145 -10.78 -7.36 14.52
C TYR A 145 -10.90 -8.77 15.10
N TYR A 146 -11.06 -8.91 16.40
CA TYR A 146 -11.34 -10.19 17.06
C TYR A 146 -12.64 -10.83 16.54
N MET A 147 -13.72 -10.04 16.43
CA MET A 147 -14.99 -10.52 15.86
C MET A 147 -14.85 -10.92 14.39
N PHE A 148 -14.06 -10.19 13.63
CA PHE A 148 -13.75 -10.57 12.26
C PHE A 148 -13.07 -11.95 12.19
N LEU A 149 -12.09 -12.23 13.06
CA LEU A 149 -11.41 -13.53 13.10
C LEU A 149 -12.37 -14.69 13.47
N GLU A 150 -13.32 -14.45 14.36
CA GLU A 150 -14.38 -15.40 14.69
C GLU A 150 -15.30 -15.65 13.49
N ASP A 151 -15.76 -14.59 12.84
CA ASP A 151 -16.69 -14.67 11.71
C ASP A 151 -16.12 -15.45 10.52
N ILE A 152 -14.84 -15.25 10.22
CA ILE A 152 -14.16 -16.00 9.15
C ILE A 152 -13.78 -17.42 9.59
N LYS A 153 -14.03 -17.77 10.85
CA LYS A 153 -13.64 -19.06 11.46
C LYS A 153 -12.16 -19.34 11.24
N TYR A 154 -11.33 -18.35 11.61
CA TYR A 154 -9.88 -18.43 11.45
C TYR A 154 -9.30 -19.72 12.05
N THR A 155 -9.85 -20.14 13.18
CA THR A 155 -9.52 -21.38 13.87
C THR A 155 -10.78 -22.11 14.37
N LYS A 156 -10.62 -23.35 14.80
CA LYS A 156 -11.66 -24.14 15.47
C LYS A 156 -11.52 -24.12 17.00
N ASP A 157 -10.42 -23.60 17.53
CA ASP A 157 -10.19 -23.46 18.97
C ASP A 157 -11.09 -22.36 19.54
N LYS A 158 -11.96 -22.72 20.47
CA LYS A 158 -12.90 -21.79 21.12
C LYS A 158 -12.20 -20.79 22.06
N GLU A 159 -11.04 -21.16 22.58
CA GLU A 159 -10.25 -20.31 23.48
C GLU A 159 -9.25 -19.42 22.71
N TYR A 160 -9.24 -19.51 21.39
CA TYR A 160 -8.28 -18.78 20.55
C TYR A 160 -8.27 -17.27 20.81
N ILE A 161 -9.45 -16.66 20.83
CA ILE A 161 -9.57 -15.22 21.00
C ILE A 161 -9.13 -14.79 22.41
N ASN A 162 -9.38 -15.60 23.44
CA ASN A 162 -8.93 -15.29 24.80
C ASN A 162 -7.39 -15.34 24.86
N LYS A 163 -6.77 -16.40 24.36
CA LYS A 163 -5.30 -16.52 24.26
C LYS A 163 -4.69 -15.38 23.46
N LEU A 164 -5.34 -15.00 22.36
CA LEU A 164 -4.87 -13.92 21.50
C LEU A 164 -4.91 -12.56 22.23
N LYS A 165 -5.95 -12.29 23.01
CA LYS A 165 -6.06 -11.08 23.82
C LYS A 165 -4.99 -11.02 24.89
N GLU A 166 -4.76 -12.11 25.62
CA GLU A 166 -3.72 -12.20 26.65
C GLU A 166 -2.34 -11.83 26.06
N ILE A 167 -1.98 -12.42 24.92
CA ILE A 167 -0.70 -12.09 24.26
C ILE A 167 -0.69 -10.64 23.76
N ALA A 168 -1.80 -10.13 23.20
CA ALA A 168 -1.86 -8.76 22.69
C ALA A 168 -1.73 -7.72 23.83
N GLU A 169 -2.30 -7.99 25.00
CA GLU A 169 -2.17 -7.15 26.20
C GLU A 169 -0.73 -7.13 26.74
N GLU A 170 0.03 -8.23 26.60
CA GLU A 170 1.45 -8.27 26.98
C GLU A 170 2.35 -7.46 26.03
N LEU A 171 1.87 -7.15 24.81
CA LEU A 171 2.62 -6.42 23.81
C LEU A 171 2.38 -4.89 23.83
N GLU A 172 1.39 -4.41 24.59
CA GLU A 172 1.06 -2.98 24.77
C GLU A 172 1.88 -2.36 25.91
#